data_65bf1be29fa3436648640c38b2372b0b
#
_entry.id   65bf1be29fa3436648640c38b2372b0b
#
_cell.length_a   1.000
_cell.length_b   1.000
_cell.length_c   1.000
_cell.angle_alpha   90.00
_cell.angle_beta   90.00
_cell.angle_gamma   90.00
#
_symmetry.space_group_name_H-M   'P 1'
#
loop_
_entity.id
_entity.type
_entity.pdbx_description
1 polymer ?
#
loop_
_entity_poly.entity_id
_entity_poly.type
_entity_poly.pdbx_seq_one_letter_code
_entity_poly.pdbx_strand_id
1 'polypeptide(L)'
;MTYKAFLIKYAEIAIKGKNRYLFEDALVSQMNHALKKVDGTFHIRKEQGRIYVEMEGEYDYDGAVEALQHVFGIVGICPVVLLEDEGFDALAGEVIRYIDEVYPDKHFTFKVNARRARKNYPLESMEINAQMGERILEAFPETSVDVHKPQVMLNIEIRNQINVYSTVIPGPGGMPVGTNGKAMLLLSGGIDSPVAGYMIAKRGVTIDATYFHAPPYTSERAKQKVVDLAKIISKYTGSINLHVVNFTDIQLYIYEQCPHEELTIIMRRYMMKLAEHFAKENKCLGLITGESIGQVASQTMQSLAATNEVCTMPVYRPLIGFDKQEIVEISEKIDAYETSILPYEDCCTIFVAKHPVTKPSLNVIHNDERKLSEKIDALMQEAIDTVEVIHIEA
;
A
#
# COMPACT_ATOMS: atom_id res chain seq x y z
N MET A 1 13.20 -27.64 6.24
CA MET A 1 13.22 -27.04 7.59
C MET A 1 11.89 -26.38 7.90
N THR A 2 11.32 -26.58 9.09
CA THR A 2 10.07 -25.88 9.47
C THR A 2 10.47 -24.70 10.39
N TYR A 3 10.23 -23.49 9.93
CA TYR A 3 10.49 -22.30 10.75
C TYR A 3 9.41 -22.14 11.81
N LYS A 4 9.83 -21.72 13.01
CA LYS A 4 8.94 -21.47 14.15
C LYS A 4 8.71 -19.96 14.39
N ALA A 5 9.41 -19.11 13.65
CA ALA A 5 9.24 -17.67 13.73
C ALA A 5 9.61 -16.96 12.43
N PHE A 6 8.96 -15.80 12.17
CA PHE A 6 9.46 -14.78 11.28
C PHE A 6 9.99 -13.59 12.08
N LEU A 7 11.20 -13.15 11.78
CA LEU A 7 11.71 -11.88 12.24
C LEU A 7 11.24 -10.77 11.28
N ILE A 8 10.50 -9.81 11.79
CA ILE A 8 9.96 -8.69 11.01
C ILE A 8 10.90 -7.50 11.10
N LYS A 9 11.34 -7.03 9.94
CA LYS A 9 12.13 -5.80 9.80
C LYS A 9 11.23 -4.64 9.41
N TYR A 10 11.42 -3.50 10.08
CA TYR A 10 10.79 -2.22 9.74
C TYR A 10 11.86 -1.12 9.67
N ALA A 11 11.65 -0.06 8.89
CA ALA A 11 12.63 1.00 8.67
C ALA A 11 12.20 2.34 9.31
N GLU A 12 11.23 3.04 8.70
CA GLU A 12 10.84 4.39 9.11
C GLU A 12 10.30 4.46 10.55
N ILE A 13 9.72 3.38 11.05
CA ILE A 13 9.26 3.28 12.44
C ILE A 13 10.43 3.46 13.41
N ALA A 14 11.61 2.96 13.07
CA ALA A 14 12.80 3.01 13.94
C ALA A 14 13.25 4.45 14.29
N ILE A 15 12.97 5.42 13.42
CA ILE A 15 13.38 6.84 13.60
C ILE A 15 12.34 7.71 14.31
N LYS A 16 11.21 7.15 14.75
CA LYS A 16 10.10 7.90 15.37
C LYS A 16 10.34 8.34 16.83
N GLY A 17 11.54 8.15 17.35
CA GLY A 17 11.92 8.60 18.68
C GLY A 17 10.99 8.09 19.78
N LYS A 18 10.52 9.00 20.65
CA LYS A 18 9.67 8.64 21.81
C LYS A 18 8.30 8.07 21.43
N ASN A 19 7.79 8.38 20.22
CA ASN A 19 6.48 7.91 19.74
C ASN A 19 6.55 6.57 19.01
N ARG A 20 7.71 5.94 18.94
CA ARG A 20 7.94 4.70 18.22
C ARG A 20 6.98 3.58 18.63
N TYR A 21 6.67 3.47 19.91
CA TYR A 21 5.78 2.44 20.43
C TYR A 21 4.37 2.49 19.79
N LEU A 22 3.85 3.70 19.48
CA LEU A 22 2.54 3.84 18.82
C LEU A 22 2.52 3.21 17.43
N PHE A 23 3.61 3.38 16.68
CA PHE A 23 3.75 2.80 15.34
C PHE A 23 4.02 1.29 15.40
N GLU A 24 4.79 0.83 16.39
CA GLU A 24 5.00 -0.61 16.62
C GLU A 24 3.68 -1.30 17.02
N ASP A 25 2.87 -0.69 17.88
CA ASP A 25 1.57 -1.22 18.29
C ASP A 25 0.58 -1.27 17.11
N ALA A 26 0.55 -0.22 16.28
CA ALA A 26 -0.25 -0.20 15.06
C ALA A 26 0.21 -1.31 14.09
N LEU A 27 1.52 -1.50 13.91
CA LEU A 27 2.07 -2.56 13.06
C LEU A 27 1.67 -3.95 13.58
N VAL A 28 1.79 -4.20 14.87
CA VAL A 28 1.38 -5.45 15.52
C VAL A 28 -0.11 -5.71 15.32
N SER A 29 -0.95 -4.68 15.49
CA SER A 29 -2.39 -4.78 15.27
C SER A 29 -2.73 -5.19 13.84
N GLN A 30 -2.06 -4.60 12.85
CA GLN A 30 -2.28 -4.92 11.43
C GLN A 30 -1.77 -6.31 11.05
N MET A 31 -0.61 -6.72 11.55
CA MET A 31 -0.13 -8.09 11.35
C MET A 31 -1.08 -9.13 11.95
N ASN A 32 -1.59 -8.88 13.17
CA ASN A 32 -2.60 -9.75 13.77
C ASN A 32 -3.88 -9.82 12.93
N HIS A 33 -4.31 -8.69 12.34
CA HIS A 33 -5.48 -8.66 11.46
C HIS A 33 -5.24 -9.45 10.17
N ALA A 34 -4.11 -9.25 9.51
CA ALA A 34 -3.76 -9.94 8.28
C ALA A 34 -3.64 -11.46 8.46
N LEU A 35 -3.06 -11.91 9.58
CA LEU A 35 -2.86 -13.33 9.88
C LEU A 35 -4.14 -14.06 10.35
N LYS A 36 -5.24 -13.35 10.68
CA LYS A 36 -6.49 -13.99 11.10
C LYS A 36 -7.12 -14.90 10.07
N LYS A 37 -6.83 -14.67 8.78
CA LYS A 37 -7.40 -15.44 7.66
C LYS A 37 -6.47 -16.55 7.17
N VAL A 38 -5.30 -16.69 7.80
CA VAL A 38 -4.29 -17.69 7.45
C VAL A 38 -4.41 -18.88 8.40
N ASP A 39 -4.35 -20.08 7.85
CA ASP A 39 -4.38 -21.31 8.65
C ASP A 39 -3.13 -21.40 9.52
N GLY A 40 -3.33 -21.58 10.83
CA GLY A 40 -2.25 -21.66 11.83
C GLY A 40 -2.51 -20.84 13.08
N THR A 41 -1.63 -21.00 14.05
CA THR A 41 -1.64 -20.20 15.29
C THR A 41 -0.42 -19.29 15.31
N PHE A 42 -0.65 -17.97 15.36
CA PHE A 42 0.37 -16.95 15.27
C PHE A 42 0.38 -16.08 16.52
N HIS A 43 1.55 -15.89 17.12
CA HIS A 43 1.77 -15.03 18.27
C HIS A 43 2.77 -13.94 17.93
N ILE A 44 2.39 -12.67 18.09
CA ILE A 44 3.28 -11.56 17.78
C ILE A 44 3.93 -11.04 19.07
N ARG A 45 5.26 -11.16 19.13
CA ARG A 45 6.07 -10.70 20.25
C ARG A 45 6.96 -9.52 19.85
N LYS A 46 6.95 -8.47 20.67
CA LYS A 46 7.88 -7.33 20.54
C LYS A 46 9.09 -7.55 21.45
N GLU A 47 10.25 -7.29 20.89
CA GLU A 47 11.49 -7.19 21.62
C GLU A 47 12.19 -5.88 21.22
N GLN A 48 13.14 -5.39 22.01
CA GLN A 48 13.79 -4.11 21.73
C GLN A 48 14.36 -4.05 20.31
N GLY A 49 13.69 -3.31 19.43
CA GLY A 49 14.05 -3.10 18.03
C GLY A 49 13.76 -4.25 17.07
N ARG A 50 12.95 -5.22 17.47
CA ARG A 50 12.52 -6.37 16.66
C ARG A 50 11.08 -6.75 16.98
N ILE A 51 10.40 -7.28 15.96
CA ILE A 51 9.09 -7.91 16.11
C ILE A 51 9.23 -9.33 15.56
N TYR A 52 8.66 -10.29 16.26
CA TYR A 52 8.62 -11.69 15.85
C TYR A 52 7.18 -12.12 15.69
N VAL A 53 6.90 -12.86 14.61
CA VAL A 53 5.69 -13.64 14.44
C VAL A 53 6.09 -15.09 14.74
N GLU A 54 5.68 -15.61 15.88
CA GLU A 54 5.97 -16.98 16.32
C GLU A 54 4.80 -17.87 15.92
N MET A 55 5.09 -19.05 15.39
CA MET A 55 4.13 -20.03 14.92
C MET A 55 4.10 -21.24 15.86
N GLU A 56 2.88 -21.71 16.20
CA GLU A 56 2.66 -22.88 17.02
C GLU A 56 1.96 -23.98 16.20
N GLY A 57 2.57 -25.17 16.16
CA GLY A 57 2.04 -26.31 15.39
C GLY A 57 2.22 -26.19 13.88
N GLU A 58 1.30 -26.75 13.14
CA GLU A 58 1.23 -26.64 11.66
C GLU A 58 0.62 -25.30 11.26
N TYR A 59 1.11 -24.71 10.17
CA TYR A 59 0.63 -23.44 9.65
C TYR A 59 0.86 -23.34 8.14
N ASP A 60 0.09 -22.50 7.47
CA ASP A 60 0.31 -22.15 6.07
C ASP A 60 1.44 -21.10 5.97
N TYR A 61 2.63 -21.56 5.55
CA TYR A 61 3.81 -20.71 5.39
C TYR A 61 3.62 -19.65 4.30
N ASP A 62 3.15 -20.08 3.13
CA ASP A 62 3.03 -19.18 1.97
C ASP A 62 1.92 -18.16 2.20
N GLY A 63 0.78 -18.58 2.74
CA GLY A 63 -0.31 -17.69 3.13
C GLY A 63 0.12 -16.67 4.20
N ALA A 64 0.93 -17.09 5.18
CA ALA A 64 1.45 -16.18 6.21
C ALA A 64 2.41 -15.12 5.62
N VAL A 65 3.30 -15.53 4.72
CA VAL A 65 4.21 -14.63 4.02
C VAL A 65 3.41 -13.65 3.14
N GLU A 66 2.47 -14.13 2.35
CA GLU A 66 1.60 -13.30 1.51
C GLU A 66 0.83 -12.27 2.35
N ALA A 67 0.18 -12.70 3.43
CA ALA A 67 -0.55 -11.81 4.32
C ALA A 67 0.35 -10.69 4.90
N LEU A 68 1.57 -11.03 5.33
CA LEU A 68 2.53 -10.07 5.87
C LEU A 68 3.10 -9.14 4.78
N GLN A 69 3.18 -9.59 3.52
CA GLN A 69 3.59 -8.73 2.39
C GLN A 69 2.55 -7.66 2.02
N HIS A 70 1.33 -7.74 2.54
CA HIS A 70 0.31 -6.70 2.41
C HIS A 70 0.31 -5.68 3.57
N VAL A 71 1.13 -5.87 4.62
CA VAL A 71 1.14 -4.99 5.80
C VAL A 71 2.16 -3.86 5.65
N PHE A 72 1.67 -2.62 5.51
CA PHE A 72 2.53 -1.44 5.49
C PHE A 72 3.30 -1.26 6.80
N GLY A 73 4.58 -0.88 6.67
CA GLY A 73 5.53 -0.79 7.77
C GLY A 73 6.56 -1.92 7.75
N ILE A 74 6.23 -3.08 7.18
CA ILE A 74 7.15 -4.20 7.01
C ILE A 74 8.06 -3.94 5.82
N VAL A 75 9.40 -3.97 6.03
CA VAL A 75 10.39 -3.89 4.95
C VAL A 75 11.03 -5.24 4.65
N GLY A 76 10.92 -6.19 5.57
CA GLY A 76 11.45 -7.53 5.37
C GLY A 76 10.84 -8.53 6.35
N ILE A 77 10.53 -9.71 5.82
CA ILE A 77 10.07 -10.89 6.53
C ILE A 77 11.20 -11.90 6.46
N CYS A 78 11.78 -12.26 7.59
CA CYS A 78 12.91 -13.18 7.64
C CYS A 78 12.47 -14.47 8.35
N PRO A 79 12.33 -15.60 7.64
CA PRO A 79 12.25 -16.90 8.30
C PRO A 79 13.48 -17.08 9.18
N VAL A 80 13.30 -17.26 10.49
CA VAL A 80 14.38 -17.23 11.46
C VAL A 80 14.39 -18.47 12.34
N VAL A 81 15.58 -18.98 12.62
CA VAL A 81 15.82 -19.98 13.67
C VAL A 81 16.20 -19.23 14.94
N LEU A 82 15.46 -19.50 16.00
CA LEU A 82 15.70 -18.96 17.35
C LEU A 82 16.44 -20.01 18.17
N LEU A 83 17.62 -19.68 18.70
CA LEU A 83 18.46 -20.58 19.45
C LEU A 83 18.73 -20.03 20.85
N GLU A 84 18.79 -20.91 21.83
CA GLU A 84 19.32 -20.56 23.14
C GLU A 84 20.84 -20.41 23.06
N ASP A 85 21.44 -19.62 23.96
CA ASP A 85 22.87 -19.41 23.99
C ASP A 85 23.55 -20.51 24.83
N GLU A 86 24.03 -21.52 24.15
CA GLU A 86 24.83 -22.61 24.72
C GLU A 86 26.32 -22.50 24.36
N GLY A 87 26.73 -21.29 23.90
CA GLY A 87 28.12 -21.02 23.52
C GLY A 87 28.37 -21.13 22.01
N PHE A 88 29.58 -20.73 21.59
CA PHE A 88 29.89 -20.60 20.15
C PHE A 88 29.92 -21.95 19.42
N ASP A 89 30.42 -23.02 20.01
CA ASP A 89 30.51 -24.34 19.35
C ASP A 89 29.12 -24.93 19.10
N ALA A 90 28.18 -24.75 20.03
CA ALA A 90 26.78 -25.13 19.85
C ALA A 90 26.14 -24.31 18.74
N LEU A 91 26.34 -22.98 18.72
CA LEU A 91 25.87 -22.10 17.66
C LEU A 91 26.42 -22.52 16.29
N ALA A 92 27.71 -22.87 16.19
CA ALA A 92 28.33 -23.32 14.97
C ALA A 92 27.69 -24.63 14.45
N GLY A 93 27.41 -25.56 15.30
CA GLY A 93 26.68 -26.79 14.96
C GLY A 93 25.29 -26.53 14.39
N GLU A 94 24.54 -25.63 15.02
CA GLU A 94 23.21 -25.23 14.55
C GLU A 94 23.25 -24.47 13.21
N VAL A 95 24.25 -23.62 12.99
CA VAL A 95 24.45 -22.92 11.73
C VAL A 95 24.80 -23.88 10.59
N ILE A 96 25.65 -24.89 10.86
CA ILE A 96 25.98 -25.93 9.87
C ILE A 96 24.72 -26.72 9.53
N ARG A 97 23.93 -27.13 10.51
CA ARG A 97 22.64 -27.80 10.28
C ARG A 97 21.67 -26.92 9.46
N TYR A 98 21.57 -25.63 9.79
CA TYR A 98 20.76 -24.66 9.05
C TYR A 98 21.16 -24.59 7.57
N ILE A 99 22.45 -24.46 7.29
CA ILE A 99 22.96 -24.40 5.91
C ILE A 99 22.69 -25.72 5.18
N ASP A 100 22.86 -26.84 5.84
CA ASP A 100 22.62 -28.16 5.25
C ASP A 100 21.18 -28.36 4.82
N GLU A 101 20.22 -27.94 5.65
CA GLU A 101 18.80 -28.07 5.40
C GLU A 101 18.27 -27.03 4.37
N VAL A 102 18.77 -25.78 4.41
CA VAL A 102 18.24 -24.68 3.58
C VAL A 102 18.87 -24.65 2.19
N TYR A 103 20.12 -25.09 2.05
CA TYR A 103 20.87 -25.04 0.80
C TYR A 103 21.33 -26.44 0.38
N PRO A 104 20.50 -27.19 -0.39
CA PRO A 104 20.90 -28.52 -0.87
C PRO A 104 22.15 -28.48 -1.76
N ASP A 105 22.27 -27.47 -2.67
CA ASP A 105 23.49 -27.19 -3.41
C ASP A 105 24.42 -26.32 -2.58
N LYS A 106 25.64 -26.79 -2.35
CA LYS A 106 26.68 -26.10 -1.57
C LYS A 106 27.62 -25.21 -2.42
N HIS A 107 27.42 -25.15 -3.74
CA HIS A 107 28.21 -24.31 -4.64
C HIS A 107 27.73 -22.85 -4.61
N PHE A 108 27.97 -22.13 -3.52
CA PHE A 108 27.61 -20.72 -3.39
C PHE A 108 28.68 -19.91 -2.66
N THR A 109 28.65 -18.60 -2.90
CA THR A 109 29.44 -17.63 -2.13
C THR A 109 28.65 -17.13 -0.95
N PHE A 110 29.29 -16.97 0.21
CA PHE A 110 28.60 -16.49 1.40
C PHE A 110 29.39 -15.41 2.16
N LYS A 111 28.65 -14.71 3.03
CA LYS A 111 29.20 -13.81 4.04
C LYS A 111 28.46 -14.00 5.34
N VAL A 112 29.21 -14.15 6.44
CA VAL A 112 28.65 -14.08 7.79
C VAL A 112 28.54 -12.63 8.23
N ASN A 113 27.39 -12.24 8.78
CA ASN A 113 27.08 -10.90 9.28
C ASN A 113 26.54 -11.00 10.72
N ALA A 114 27.46 -11.13 11.69
CA ALA A 114 27.11 -11.19 13.10
C ALA A 114 26.88 -9.79 13.68
N ARG A 115 25.86 -9.65 14.50
CA ARG A 115 25.54 -8.42 15.26
C ARG A 115 25.26 -8.78 16.71
N ARG A 116 25.85 -8.02 17.64
CA ARG A 116 25.62 -8.19 19.08
C ARG A 116 24.75 -7.07 19.62
N ALA A 117 23.51 -7.36 19.99
CA ALA A 117 22.70 -6.47 20.84
C ALA A 117 23.09 -6.69 22.32
N ARG A 118 23.35 -7.94 22.72
CA ARG A 118 23.88 -8.34 24.03
C ARG A 118 25.40 -8.30 24.01
N LYS A 119 25.97 -7.28 24.66
CA LYS A 119 27.43 -7.03 24.63
C LYS A 119 28.27 -7.91 25.52
N ASN A 120 27.68 -8.65 26.44
CA ASN A 120 28.36 -9.58 27.30
C ASN A 120 28.61 -10.97 26.68
N TYR A 121 28.35 -11.16 25.40
CA TYR A 121 28.73 -12.36 24.67
C TYR A 121 30.25 -12.43 24.54
N PRO A 122 30.90 -13.61 24.74
CA PRO A 122 32.36 -13.72 24.86
C PRO A 122 33.14 -13.26 23.63
N LEU A 123 32.60 -13.48 22.42
CA LEU A 123 33.25 -13.11 21.15
C LEU A 123 32.72 -11.80 20.61
N GLU A 124 33.58 -11.03 19.95
CA GLU A 124 33.16 -9.86 19.18
C GLU A 124 32.53 -10.24 17.84
N SER A 125 31.73 -9.32 17.24
CA SER A 125 31.03 -9.59 15.98
C SER A 125 31.99 -9.98 14.85
N MET A 126 33.18 -9.37 14.81
CA MET A 126 34.19 -9.72 13.79
C MET A 126 34.78 -11.11 14.05
N GLU A 127 35.00 -11.48 15.30
CA GLU A 127 35.48 -12.80 15.68
C GLU A 127 34.46 -13.89 15.35
N ILE A 128 33.15 -13.62 15.63
CA ILE A 128 32.07 -14.53 15.24
C ILE A 128 32.04 -14.69 13.70
N ASN A 129 32.20 -13.61 12.94
CA ASN A 129 32.23 -13.68 11.47
C ASN A 129 33.37 -14.57 10.98
N ALA A 130 34.57 -14.38 11.49
CA ALA A 130 35.77 -15.11 11.07
C ALA A 130 35.67 -16.60 11.45
N GLN A 131 35.41 -16.90 12.73
CA GLN A 131 35.36 -18.28 13.23
C GLN A 131 34.17 -19.06 12.62
N MET A 132 33.01 -18.43 12.47
CA MET A 132 31.86 -19.07 11.82
C MET A 132 32.13 -19.32 10.33
N GLY A 133 32.77 -18.37 9.65
CA GLY A 133 33.20 -18.56 8.26
C GLY A 133 34.11 -19.75 8.07
N GLU A 134 35.09 -19.92 8.99
CA GLU A 134 36.01 -21.07 9.01
C GLU A 134 35.25 -22.40 9.21
N ARG A 135 34.36 -22.47 10.19
CA ARG A 135 33.53 -23.67 10.44
C ARG A 135 32.64 -24.04 9.22
N ILE A 136 32.09 -23.05 8.52
CA ILE A 136 31.30 -23.30 7.31
C ILE A 136 32.16 -23.86 6.17
N LEU A 137 33.37 -23.30 5.95
CA LEU A 137 34.29 -23.78 4.93
C LEU A 137 34.80 -25.18 5.22
N GLU A 138 35.04 -25.52 6.53
CA GLU A 138 35.43 -26.87 6.94
C GLU A 138 34.29 -27.88 6.70
N ALA A 139 33.04 -27.51 7.00
CA ALA A 139 31.88 -28.39 6.83
C ALA A 139 31.45 -28.55 5.38
N PHE A 140 31.60 -27.50 4.58
CA PHE A 140 31.17 -27.44 3.16
C PHE A 140 32.29 -26.85 2.28
N PRO A 141 33.27 -27.66 1.88
CA PRO A 141 34.43 -27.19 1.10
C PRO A 141 34.09 -26.63 -0.28
N GLU A 142 32.88 -26.90 -0.78
CA GLU A 142 32.36 -26.38 -2.06
C GLU A 142 31.95 -24.91 -1.98
N THR A 143 31.74 -24.39 -0.76
CA THR A 143 31.39 -22.99 -0.53
C THR A 143 32.64 -22.09 -0.62
N SER A 144 32.44 -20.80 -0.84
CA SER A 144 33.49 -19.79 -0.78
C SER A 144 33.01 -18.48 -0.17
N VAL A 145 33.96 -17.70 0.36
CA VAL A 145 33.63 -16.40 1.00
C VAL A 145 33.68 -15.29 -0.02
N ASP A 146 32.62 -14.50 -0.14
CA ASP A 146 32.60 -13.21 -0.84
C ASP A 146 32.06 -12.12 0.07
N VAL A 147 32.91 -11.20 0.50
CA VAL A 147 32.55 -10.11 1.40
C VAL A 147 31.87 -8.93 0.69
N HIS A 148 31.89 -8.88 -0.63
CA HIS A 148 31.36 -7.76 -1.42
C HIS A 148 29.99 -8.07 -2.02
N LYS A 149 29.84 -9.21 -2.69
CA LYS A 149 28.60 -9.62 -3.39
C LYS A 149 28.28 -11.11 -3.11
N PRO A 150 28.08 -11.50 -1.84
CA PRO A 150 27.74 -12.87 -1.53
C PRO A 150 26.38 -13.27 -2.09
N GLN A 151 26.24 -14.50 -2.55
CA GLN A 151 24.96 -15.09 -2.89
C GLN A 151 24.11 -15.35 -1.65
N VAL A 152 24.76 -15.74 -0.54
CA VAL A 152 24.11 -15.99 0.74
C VAL A 152 24.66 -15.05 1.80
N MET A 153 23.81 -14.21 2.37
CA MET A 153 24.13 -13.38 3.53
C MET A 153 23.61 -14.06 4.79
N LEU A 154 24.46 -14.77 5.49
CA LEU A 154 24.10 -15.41 6.75
C LEU A 154 24.13 -14.39 7.90
N ASN A 155 22.96 -14.07 8.43
CA ASN A 155 22.82 -13.14 9.55
C ASN A 155 22.75 -13.91 10.89
N ILE A 156 23.54 -13.48 11.85
CA ILE A 156 23.55 -14.00 13.22
C ILE A 156 23.38 -12.81 14.17
N GLU A 157 22.23 -12.72 14.84
CA GLU A 157 21.98 -11.66 15.81
C GLU A 157 22.02 -12.22 17.24
N ILE A 158 23.04 -11.85 18.03
CA ILE A 158 23.17 -12.23 19.43
C ILE A 158 22.30 -11.28 20.28
N ARG A 159 21.16 -11.80 20.73
CA ARG A 159 20.16 -11.12 21.55
C ARG A 159 19.85 -11.93 22.82
N ASN A 160 18.62 -11.86 23.36
CA ASN A 160 18.16 -12.76 24.40
C ASN A 160 18.25 -14.23 23.92
N GLN A 161 17.68 -14.48 22.74
CA GLN A 161 17.94 -15.65 21.93
C GLN A 161 18.85 -15.29 20.75
N ILE A 162 19.54 -16.27 20.19
CA ILE A 162 20.36 -16.07 19.00
C ILE A 162 19.49 -16.28 17.76
N ASN A 163 19.45 -15.29 16.88
CA ASN A 163 18.69 -15.34 15.62
C ASN A 163 19.62 -15.74 14.47
N VAL A 164 19.28 -16.78 13.73
CA VAL A 164 20.00 -17.22 12.53
C VAL A 164 19.04 -17.20 11.34
N TYR A 165 19.39 -16.45 10.30
CA TYR A 165 18.62 -16.36 9.06
C TYR A 165 19.48 -15.89 7.90
N SER A 166 19.09 -16.29 6.68
CA SER A 166 19.77 -15.87 5.43
C SER A 166 18.80 -15.27 4.40
N THR A 167 17.53 -15.58 4.51
CA THR A 167 16.48 -15.09 3.59
C THR A 167 15.83 -13.83 4.17
N VAL A 168 15.60 -12.84 3.29
CA VAL A 168 14.84 -11.64 3.58
C VAL A 168 13.82 -11.46 2.46
N ILE A 169 12.58 -11.80 2.74
CA ILE A 169 11.46 -11.62 1.81
C ILE A 169 11.02 -10.15 1.91
N PRO A 170 10.96 -9.40 0.79
CA PRO A 170 10.64 -7.98 0.84
C PRO A 170 9.16 -7.75 1.22
N GLY A 171 8.94 -6.78 2.10
CA GLY A 171 7.62 -6.24 2.41
C GLY A 171 7.35 -4.91 1.70
N PRO A 172 6.13 -4.34 1.82
CA PRO A 172 5.72 -3.13 1.10
C PRO A 172 6.41 -1.86 1.61
N GLY A 173 6.99 -1.88 2.81
CA GLY A 173 7.56 -0.71 3.47
C GLY A 173 6.51 0.30 3.92
N GLY A 174 6.90 1.56 4.10
CA GLY A 174 5.99 2.64 4.50
C GLY A 174 5.70 2.69 5.99
N MET A 175 4.50 3.11 6.35
CA MET A 175 4.02 3.32 7.72
C MET A 175 2.72 2.53 7.96
N PRO A 176 2.50 2.02 9.17
CA PRO A 176 1.25 1.31 9.50
C PRO A 176 0.02 2.21 9.27
N VAL A 177 -1.00 1.67 8.58
CA VAL A 177 -2.25 2.38 8.29
C VAL A 177 -2.92 2.84 9.59
N GLY A 178 -3.58 4.00 9.56
CA GLY A 178 -4.23 4.60 10.74
C GLY A 178 -3.31 5.48 11.59
N THR A 179 -2.01 5.55 11.30
CA THR A 179 -1.07 6.39 12.06
C THR A 179 -1.01 7.85 11.59
N ASN A 180 -1.59 8.18 10.41
CA ASN A 180 -1.55 9.51 9.80
C ASN A 180 -2.92 10.02 9.33
N GLY A 181 -3.99 9.72 10.09
CA GLY A 181 -5.33 10.20 9.79
C GLY A 181 -6.03 9.43 8.68
N LYS A 182 -7.05 10.05 8.06
CA LYS A 182 -7.95 9.46 7.08
C LYS A 182 -8.13 10.39 5.88
N ALA A 183 -8.26 9.85 4.68
CA ALA A 183 -8.51 10.62 3.46
C ALA A 183 -9.56 9.92 2.57
N MET A 184 -10.23 10.71 1.72
CA MET A 184 -11.23 10.25 0.77
C MET A 184 -10.60 10.12 -0.62
N LEU A 185 -10.57 8.90 -1.16
CA LEU A 185 -10.08 8.60 -2.50
C LEU A 185 -11.21 8.76 -3.52
N LEU A 186 -11.01 9.57 -4.55
CA LEU A 186 -11.85 9.53 -5.75
C LEU A 186 -11.43 8.31 -6.57
N LEU A 187 -12.14 7.20 -6.36
CA LEU A 187 -11.85 5.91 -7.00
C LEU A 187 -12.62 5.79 -8.31
N SER A 188 -11.95 5.38 -9.36
CA SER A 188 -12.52 5.10 -10.69
C SER A 188 -12.12 3.69 -11.14
N GLY A 189 -12.68 3.23 -12.26
CA GLY A 189 -12.31 1.96 -12.89
C GLY A 189 -10.96 2.01 -13.64
N GLY A 190 -10.26 3.14 -13.67
CA GLY A 190 -8.97 3.29 -14.35
C GLY A 190 -7.79 2.81 -13.50
N ILE A 191 -6.59 2.83 -14.12
CA ILE A 191 -5.33 2.37 -13.52
C ILE A 191 -4.86 3.32 -12.40
N ASP A 192 -5.08 4.63 -12.56
CA ASP A 192 -4.39 5.65 -11.78
C ASP A 192 -4.93 5.78 -10.34
N SER A 193 -6.25 5.75 -10.16
CA SER A 193 -6.84 6.00 -8.85
C SER A 193 -6.56 4.90 -7.80
N PRO A 194 -6.54 3.59 -8.14
CA PRO A 194 -6.11 2.55 -7.20
C PRO A 194 -4.67 2.74 -6.75
N VAL A 195 -3.77 3.07 -7.68
CA VAL A 195 -2.35 3.34 -7.38
C VAL A 195 -2.21 4.55 -6.47
N ALA A 196 -2.97 5.62 -6.71
CA ALA A 196 -2.97 6.80 -5.83
C ALA A 196 -3.41 6.46 -4.41
N GLY A 197 -4.47 5.68 -4.26
CA GLY A 197 -4.95 5.18 -2.96
C GLY A 197 -3.88 4.39 -2.23
N TYR A 198 -3.27 3.40 -2.90
CA TYR A 198 -2.17 2.61 -2.37
C TYR A 198 -1.00 3.47 -1.89
N MET A 199 -0.56 4.43 -2.70
CA MET A 199 0.60 5.28 -2.37
C MET A 199 0.36 6.15 -1.13
N ILE A 200 -0.84 6.70 -0.97
CA ILE A 200 -1.17 7.51 0.21
C ILE A 200 -1.38 6.61 1.44
N ALA A 201 -2.06 5.47 1.29
CA ALA A 201 -2.21 4.50 2.39
C ALA A 201 -0.86 4.01 2.92
N LYS A 202 0.11 3.80 2.04
CA LYS A 202 1.51 3.45 2.39
C LYS A 202 2.17 4.49 3.32
N ARG A 203 1.64 5.70 3.40
CA ARG A 203 2.09 6.74 4.35
C ARG A 203 1.36 6.69 5.70
N GLY A 204 0.59 5.63 5.96
CA GLY A 204 -0.12 5.42 7.21
C GLY A 204 -1.52 6.04 7.24
N VAL A 205 -2.06 6.44 6.09
CA VAL A 205 -3.39 7.06 5.98
C VAL A 205 -4.45 6.00 5.78
N THR A 206 -5.53 6.06 6.56
CA THR A 206 -6.74 5.25 6.33
C THR A 206 -7.51 5.81 5.13
N ILE A 207 -8.07 4.94 4.30
CA ILE A 207 -8.75 5.33 3.06
C ILE A 207 -10.24 4.99 3.15
N ASP A 208 -11.11 5.98 2.87
CA ASP A 208 -12.44 5.75 2.33
C ASP A 208 -12.45 6.16 0.86
N ALA A 209 -13.46 5.76 0.10
CA ALA A 209 -13.52 6.04 -1.33
C ALA A 209 -14.88 6.57 -1.76
N THR A 210 -14.87 7.42 -2.79
CA THR A 210 -16.06 7.88 -3.50
C THR A 210 -15.95 7.49 -4.97
N TYR A 211 -16.99 6.86 -5.51
CA TYR A 211 -17.13 6.50 -6.91
C TYR A 211 -18.38 7.16 -7.50
N PHE A 212 -18.25 7.77 -8.67
CA PHE A 212 -19.34 8.40 -9.38
C PHE A 212 -19.89 7.44 -10.45
N HIS A 213 -21.13 7.01 -10.26
CA HIS A 213 -21.85 6.10 -11.13
C HIS A 213 -22.96 6.85 -11.86
N ALA A 214 -23.15 6.58 -13.14
CA ALA A 214 -24.13 7.31 -13.97
C ALA A 214 -25.03 6.33 -14.77
N PRO A 215 -25.90 5.54 -14.10
CA PRO A 215 -26.83 4.66 -14.79
C PRO A 215 -27.88 5.46 -15.59
N PRO A 216 -28.35 5.00 -16.78
CA PRO A 216 -27.97 3.75 -17.46
C PRO A 216 -26.71 3.89 -18.34
N TYR A 217 -26.03 5.03 -18.32
CA TYR A 217 -24.85 5.27 -19.18
C TYR A 217 -23.62 4.50 -18.73
N THR A 218 -23.41 4.28 -17.43
CA THR A 218 -22.45 3.34 -16.91
C THR A 218 -23.15 2.04 -16.50
N SER A 219 -22.50 0.91 -16.80
CA SER A 219 -23.08 -0.41 -16.52
C SER A 219 -22.85 -0.84 -15.07
N GLU A 220 -23.66 -1.79 -14.57
CA GLU A 220 -23.39 -2.46 -13.30
C GLU A 220 -22.02 -3.17 -13.29
N ARG A 221 -21.51 -3.60 -14.45
CA ARG A 221 -20.16 -4.18 -14.57
C ARG A 221 -19.07 -3.14 -14.32
N ALA A 222 -19.29 -1.88 -14.71
CA ALA A 222 -18.39 -0.78 -14.39
C ALA A 222 -18.34 -0.53 -12.86
N LYS A 223 -19.50 -0.55 -12.19
CA LYS A 223 -19.58 -0.46 -10.72
C LYS A 223 -18.88 -1.65 -10.05
N GLN A 224 -19.14 -2.88 -10.53
CA GLN A 224 -18.49 -4.08 -9.99
C GLN A 224 -16.96 -4.02 -10.13
N LYS A 225 -16.45 -3.55 -11.27
CA LYS A 225 -15.02 -3.31 -11.49
C LYS A 225 -14.40 -2.41 -10.42
N VAL A 226 -15.08 -1.32 -10.05
CA VAL A 226 -14.60 -0.41 -8.99
C VAL A 226 -14.66 -1.07 -7.62
N VAL A 227 -15.70 -1.87 -7.33
CA VAL A 227 -15.77 -2.67 -6.11
C VAL A 227 -14.61 -3.66 -6.02
N ASP A 228 -14.26 -4.32 -7.13
CA ASP A 228 -13.16 -5.28 -7.17
C ASP A 228 -11.80 -4.58 -7.00
N LEU A 229 -11.61 -3.40 -7.59
CA LEU A 229 -10.43 -2.56 -7.34
C LEU A 229 -10.34 -2.11 -5.87
N ALA A 230 -11.46 -1.73 -5.26
CA ALA A 230 -11.50 -1.40 -3.84
C ALA A 230 -11.12 -2.59 -2.96
N LYS A 231 -11.53 -3.84 -3.30
CA LYS A 231 -11.10 -5.06 -2.61
C LYS A 231 -9.60 -5.31 -2.74
N ILE A 232 -9.02 -5.08 -3.92
CA ILE A 232 -7.58 -5.23 -4.11
C ILE A 232 -6.81 -4.26 -3.22
N ILE A 233 -7.23 -2.98 -3.16
CA ILE A 233 -6.59 -1.98 -2.32
C ILE A 233 -6.79 -2.33 -0.84
N SER A 234 -7.96 -2.85 -0.45
CA SER A 234 -8.29 -3.14 0.95
C SER A 234 -7.38 -4.20 1.57
N LYS A 235 -6.73 -5.06 0.78
CA LYS A 235 -5.67 -5.96 1.25
C LYS A 235 -4.54 -5.22 1.96
N TYR A 236 -4.24 -3.99 1.51
CA TYR A 236 -3.17 -3.14 2.06
C TYR A 236 -3.69 -2.11 3.08
N THR A 237 -4.88 -1.58 2.87
CA THR A 237 -5.41 -0.44 3.64
C THR A 237 -6.29 -0.85 4.81
N GLY A 238 -6.69 -2.12 4.87
CA GLY A 238 -7.82 -2.56 5.67
C GLY A 238 -9.16 -2.16 5.02
N SER A 239 -10.26 -2.22 5.77
CA SER A 239 -11.60 -1.96 5.25
C SER A 239 -11.74 -0.55 4.66
N ILE A 240 -12.52 -0.46 3.58
CA ILE A 240 -12.82 0.78 2.85
C ILE A 240 -14.36 0.94 2.82
N ASN A 241 -14.88 2.11 3.20
CA ASN A 241 -16.25 2.48 2.90
C ASN A 241 -16.28 3.14 1.51
N LEU A 242 -16.87 2.47 0.53
CA LEU A 242 -17.03 2.96 -0.82
C LEU A 242 -18.40 3.64 -0.98
N HIS A 243 -18.37 4.97 -1.14
CA HIS A 243 -19.55 5.80 -1.40
C HIS A 243 -19.83 5.81 -2.91
N VAL A 244 -20.87 5.10 -3.34
CA VAL A 244 -21.33 5.07 -4.73
C VAL A 244 -22.37 6.17 -4.92
N VAL A 245 -21.99 7.21 -5.64
CA VAL A 245 -22.80 8.41 -5.85
C VAL A 245 -23.46 8.35 -7.23
N ASN A 246 -24.79 8.42 -7.29
CA ASN A 246 -25.49 8.58 -8.56
C ASN A 246 -25.26 9.99 -9.11
N PHE A 247 -24.54 10.08 -10.20
CA PHE A 247 -24.14 11.35 -10.82
C PHE A 247 -24.92 11.66 -12.11
N THR A 248 -25.88 10.82 -12.49
CA THR A 248 -26.59 10.88 -13.75
C THR A 248 -27.26 12.23 -14.00
N ASP A 249 -28.12 12.68 -13.08
CA ASP A 249 -28.94 13.88 -13.29
C ASP A 249 -28.07 15.15 -13.24
N ILE A 250 -27.05 15.16 -12.39
CA ILE A 250 -26.05 16.25 -12.37
C ILE A 250 -25.32 16.31 -13.73
N GLN A 251 -24.86 15.18 -14.23
CA GLN A 251 -24.13 15.09 -15.49
C GLN A 251 -24.96 15.53 -16.67
N LEU A 252 -26.22 15.07 -16.74
CA LEU A 252 -27.16 15.47 -17.81
C LEU A 252 -27.48 16.97 -17.74
N TYR A 253 -27.72 17.50 -16.56
CA TYR A 253 -28.01 18.93 -16.39
C TYR A 253 -26.83 19.81 -16.82
N ILE A 254 -25.59 19.41 -16.45
CA ILE A 254 -24.37 20.09 -16.91
C ILE A 254 -24.26 20.01 -18.44
N TYR A 255 -24.52 18.84 -19.03
CA TYR A 255 -24.48 18.63 -20.48
C TYR A 255 -25.48 19.52 -21.25
N GLU A 256 -26.68 19.71 -20.70
CA GLU A 256 -27.74 20.55 -21.32
C GLU A 256 -27.45 22.04 -21.20
N GLN A 257 -26.83 22.50 -20.11
CA GLN A 257 -26.72 23.93 -19.81
C GLN A 257 -25.35 24.53 -20.13
N CYS A 258 -24.29 23.73 -20.22
CA CYS A 258 -22.91 24.20 -20.32
C CYS A 258 -22.30 23.90 -21.71
N PRO A 259 -21.29 24.68 -22.16
CA PRO A 259 -20.55 24.38 -23.37
C PRO A 259 -19.87 23.03 -23.30
N HIS A 260 -19.97 22.21 -24.34
CA HIS A 260 -19.48 20.84 -24.32
C HIS A 260 -17.97 20.76 -24.18
N GLU A 261 -17.20 21.72 -24.64
CA GLU A 261 -15.74 21.78 -24.50
C GLU A 261 -15.28 21.90 -23.05
N GLU A 262 -16.13 22.42 -22.15
CA GLU A 262 -15.81 22.62 -20.71
C GLU A 262 -16.47 21.58 -19.80
N LEU A 263 -17.28 20.66 -20.33
CA LEU A 263 -18.05 19.68 -19.57
C LEU A 263 -17.19 18.91 -18.57
N THR A 264 -16.05 18.38 -19.03
CA THR A 264 -15.19 17.56 -18.16
C THR A 264 -14.67 18.36 -16.95
N ILE A 265 -14.33 19.64 -17.15
CA ILE A 265 -13.85 20.49 -16.06
C ILE A 265 -14.98 20.79 -15.08
N ILE A 266 -16.16 21.18 -15.59
CA ILE A 266 -17.31 21.50 -14.74
C ILE A 266 -17.79 20.25 -13.98
N MET A 267 -17.95 19.10 -14.64
CA MET A 267 -18.31 17.84 -13.96
C MET A 267 -17.34 17.51 -12.85
N ARG A 268 -16.01 17.58 -13.11
CA ARG A 268 -14.98 17.30 -12.09
C ARG A 268 -15.07 18.25 -10.90
N ARG A 269 -15.40 19.52 -11.10
CA ARG A 269 -15.63 20.48 -10.01
C ARG A 269 -16.77 20.02 -9.08
N TYR A 270 -17.89 19.54 -9.64
CA TYR A 270 -19.01 19.01 -8.85
C TYR A 270 -18.67 17.67 -8.20
N MET A 271 -17.91 16.78 -8.86
CA MET A 271 -17.39 15.57 -8.24
C MET A 271 -16.49 15.87 -7.05
N MET A 272 -15.60 16.88 -7.16
CA MET A 272 -14.74 17.29 -6.05
C MET A 272 -15.55 17.87 -4.88
N LYS A 273 -16.59 18.67 -5.14
CA LYS A 273 -17.51 19.19 -4.10
C LYS A 273 -18.22 18.06 -3.35
N LEU A 274 -18.76 17.07 -4.07
CA LEU A 274 -19.43 15.90 -3.47
C LEU A 274 -18.46 15.03 -2.69
N ALA A 275 -17.27 14.75 -3.25
CA ALA A 275 -16.24 14.00 -2.55
C ALA A 275 -15.77 14.69 -1.26
N GLU A 276 -15.66 16.03 -1.27
CA GLU A 276 -15.34 16.80 -0.07
C GLU A 276 -16.47 16.78 0.97
N HIS A 277 -17.73 16.77 0.54
CA HIS A 277 -18.88 16.60 1.41
C HIS A 277 -18.77 15.26 2.18
N PHE A 278 -18.65 14.14 1.48
CA PHE A 278 -18.48 12.82 2.11
C PHE A 278 -17.18 12.71 2.92
N ALA A 279 -16.11 13.36 2.50
CA ALA A 279 -14.87 13.41 3.26
C ALA A 279 -15.07 14.06 4.63
N LYS A 280 -15.80 15.20 4.70
CA LYS A 280 -16.10 15.90 5.94
C LYS A 280 -16.98 15.07 6.87
N GLU A 281 -18.04 14.45 6.35
CA GLU A 281 -18.92 13.57 7.12
C GLU A 281 -18.16 12.36 7.71
N ASN A 282 -17.22 11.81 6.97
CA ASN A 282 -16.41 10.66 7.37
C ASN A 282 -15.11 11.04 8.09
N LYS A 283 -14.95 12.30 8.51
CA LYS A 283 -13.80 12.83 9.26
C LYS A 283 -12.46 12.64 8.50
N CYS A 284 -12.51 12.66 7.19
CA CYS A 284 -11.30 12.69 6.36
C CYS A 284 -10.64 14.08 6.42
N LEU A 285 -9.32 14.11 6.30
CA LEU A 285 -8.51 15.33 6.37
C LEU A 285 -8.07 15.84 4.99
N GLY A 286 -8.48 15.16 3.92
CA GLY A 286 -8.15 15.54 2.55
C GLY A 286 -8.72 14.58 1.53
N LEU A 287 -8.59 14.96 0.25
CA LEU A 287 -8.98 14.17 -0.90
C LEU A 287 -7.75 13.56 -1.56
N ILE A 288 -7.92 12.43 -2.24
CA ILE A 288 -6.87 11.79 -3.03
C ILE A 288 -7.39 11.62 -4.45
N THR A 289 -6.59 12.02 -5.45
CA THR A 289 -6.89 11.82 -6.86
C THR A 289 -5.71 11.16 -7.58
N GLY A 290 -6.01 10.40 -8.64
CA GLY A 290 -5.01 9.75 -9.50
C GLY A 290 -4.54 10.63 -10.67
N GLU A 291 -4.52 11.94 -10.52
CA GLU A 291 -4.16 12.88 -11.59
C GLU A 291 -2.65 12.92 -11.83
N SER A 292 -2.24 12.94 -13.12
CA SER A 292 -0.87 13.20 -13.58
C SER A 292 -0.87 14.35 -14.60
N ILE A 293 0.09 15.28 -14.49
CA ILE A 293 0.15 16.46 -15.37
C ILE A 293 0.34 16.02 -16.83
N GLY A 294 -0.56 16.50 -17.70
CA GLY A 294 -0.45 16.31 -19.14
C GLY A 294 -0.86 14.94 -19.67
N GLN A 295 -1.33 14.03 -18.82
CA GLN A 295 -1.77 12.71 -19.26
C GLN A 295 -3.00 12.77 -20.16
N VAL A 296 -3.97 13.64 -19.83
CA VAL A 296 -5.18 13.91 -20.63
C VAL A 296 -5.52 15.41 -20.61
N ALA A 297 -6.42 15.85 -21.49
CA ALA A 297 -6.80 17.26 -21.63
C ALA A 297 -7.28 17.91 -20.32
N SER A 298 -7.97 17.17 -19.47
CA SER A 298 -8.46 17.64 -18.16
C SER A 298 -7.40 17.66 -17.05
N GLN A 299 -6.16 17.27 -17.35
CA GLN A 299 -5.05 17.20 -16.39
C GLN A 299 -3.89 18.15 -16.76
N THR A 300 -4.18 19.22 -17.49
CA THR A 300 -3.22 20.33 -17.62
C THR A 300 -3.13 21.11 -16.30
N MET A 301 -2.08 21.90 -16.11
CA MET A 301 -1.94 22.71 -14.89
C MET A 301 -3.12 23.67 -14.70
N GLN A 302 -3.65 24.27 -15.79
CA GLN A 302 -4.82 25.12 -15.76
C GLN A 302 -6.09 24.36 -15.40
N SER A 303 -6.28 23.17 -15.97
CA SER A 303 -7.42 22.30 -15.66
C SER A 303 -7.39 21.85 -14.21
N LEU A 304 -6.21 21.44 -13.70
CA LEU A 304 -6.02 21.06 -12.30
C LEU A 304 -6.28 22.24 -11.35
N ALA A 305 -5.83 23.46 -11.69
CA ALA A 305 -6.12 24.65 -10.91
C ALA A 305 -7.62 24.93 -10.84
N ALA A 306 -8.32 24.84 -12.00
CA ALA A 306 -9.76 25.04 -12.07
C ALA A 306 -10.55 24.02 -11.26
N THR A 307 -10.18 22.74 -11.29
CA THR A 307 -10.85 21.70 -10.49
C THR A 307 -10.51 21.78 -9.00
N ASN A 308 -9.29 22.23 -8.65
CA ASN A 308 -8.87 22.38 -7.26
C ASN A 308 -9.54 23.56 -6.53
N GLU A 309 -9.93 24.60 -7.27
CA GLU A 309 -10.49 25.85 -6.69
C GLU A 309 -11.72 25.61 -5.80
N VAL A 310 -12.52 24.60 -6.11
CA VAL A 310 -13.76 24.30 -5.35
C VAL A 310 -13.48 23.54 -4.05
N CYS A 311 -12.25 23.09 -3.83
CA CYS A 311 -11.88 22.32 -2.65
C CYS A 311 -11.39 23.23 -1.52
N THR A 312 -11.88 23.00 -0.31
CA THR A 312 -11.40 23.65 0.92
C THR A 312 -10.45 22.79 1.71
N MET A 313 -10.37 21.49 1.38
CA MET A 313 -9.45 20.51 1.96
C MET A 313 -8.21 20.33 1.07
N PRO A 314 -7.08 19.87 1.63
CA PRO A 314 -5.94 19.44 0.83
C PRO A 314 -6.32 18.35 -0.17
N VAL A 315 -5.81 18.45 -1.40
CA VAL A 315 -5.95 17.43 -2.45
C VAL A 315 -4.58 16.81 -2.68
N TYR A 316 -4.44 15.53 -2.32
CA TYR A 316 -3.22 14.76 -2.50
C TYR A 316 -3.20 14.11 -3.88
N ARG A 317 -2.17 14.41 -4.66
CA ARG A 317 -1.95 13.91 -6.01
C ARG A 317 -0.62 13.15 -6.08
N PRO A 318 -0.56 11.91 -5.57
CA PRO A 318 0.73 11.20 -5.47
C PRO A 318 1.34 10.88 -6.83
N LEU A 319 0.53 10.87 -7.92
CA LEU A 319 0.98 10.54 -9.28
C LEU A 319 1.30 11.78 -10.12
N ILE A 320 1.28 12.96 -9.57
CA ILE A 320 1.28 14.23 -10.34
C ILE A 320 2.46 14.38 -11.30
N GLY A 321 3.61 13.81 -10.99
CA GLY A 321 4.82 13.83 -11.80
C GLY A 321 5.20 12.48 -12.41
N PHE A 322 4.35 11.45 -12.31
CA PHE A 322 4.61 10.12 -12.83
C PHE A 322 4.20 10.05 -14.31
N ASP A 323 4.96 9.33 -15.11
CA ASP A 323 4.53 8.91 -16.42
C ASP A 323 3.62 7.66 -16.34
N LYS A 324 3.03 7.29 -17.48
CA LYS A 324 2.08 6.18 -17.53
C LYS A 324 2.72 4.84 -17.21
N GLN A 325 4.00 4.64 -17.58
CA GLN A 325 4.70 3.40 -17.35
C GLN A 325 4.99 3.18 -15.86
N GLU A 326 5.41 4.23 -15.16
CA GLU A 326 5.65 4.19 -13.71
C GLU A 326 4.38 3.83 -12.94
N ILE A 327 3.22 4.35 -13.38
CA ILE A 327 1.92 4.04 -12.76
C ILE A 327 1.51 2.58 -13.03
N VAL A 328 1.72 2.09 -14.27
CA VAL A 328 1.44 0.69 -14.65
C VAL A 328 2.27 -0.28 -13.82
N GLU A 329 3.56 -0.04 -13.65
CA GLU A 329 4.45 -0.89 -12.84
C GLU A 329 3.97 -1.03 -11.37
N ILE A 330 3.46 0.06 -10.79
CA ILE A 330 2.88 -0.01 -9.45
C ILE A 330 1.54 -0.75 -9.47
N SER A 331 0.70 -0.53 -10.50
CA SER A 331 -0.58 -1.21 -10.66
C SER A 331 -0.43 -2.73 -10.79
N GLU A 332 0.55 -3.18 -11.58
CA GLU A 332 0.93 -4.59 -11.69
C GLU A 332 1.40 -5.15 -10.34
N LYS A 333 2.27 -4.42 -9.66
CA LYS A 333 2.82 -4.82 -8.34
C LYS A 333 1.75 -5.04 -7.26
N ILE A 334 0.63 -4.32 -7.34
CA ILE A 334 -0.48 -4.43 -6.38
C ILE A 334 -1.64 -5.29 -6.91
N ASP A 335 -1.45 -6.01 -8.01
CA ASP A 335 -2.44 -6.86 -8.68
C ASP A 335 -3.71 -6.13 -9.14
N ALA A 336 -3.64 -4.79 -9.35
CA ALA A 336 -4.77 -3.98 -9.79
C ALA A 336 -4.86 -3.82 -11.32
N TYR A 337 -3.78 -4.09 -12.05
CA TYR A 337 -3.68 -3.78 -13.48
C TYR A 337 -4.74 -4.53 -14.31
N GLU A 338 -4.81 -5.85 -14.20
CA GLU A 338 -5.72 -6.68 -15.00
C GLU A 338 -7.20 -6.29 -14.79
N THR A 339 -7.57 -5.97 -13.56
CA THR A 339 -8.92 -5.45 -13.27
C THR A 339 -9.12 -4.06 -13.86
N SER A 340 -8.12 -3.18 -13.77
CA SER A 340 -8.18 -1.80 -14.26
C SER A 340 -8.36 -1.68 -15.78
N ILE A 341 -7.85 -2.63 -16.56
CA ILE A 341 -7.95 -2.62 -18.04
C ILE A 341 -9.21 -3.27 -18.59
N LEU A 342 -10.09 -3.80 -17.74
CA LEU A 342 -11.38 -4.34 -18.20
C LEU A 342 -12.18 -3.27 -18.97
N PRO A 343 -12.85 -3.62 -20.08
CA PRO A 343 -13.45 -2.66 -21.01
C PRO A 343 -14.80 -2.11 -20.52
N TYR A 344 -14.86 -1.61 -19.30
CA TYR A 344 -16.04 -0.97 -18.72
C TYR A 344 -15.72 0.50 -18.44
N GLU A 345 -16.50 1.39 -19.06
CA GLU A 345 -16.24 2.84 -19.05
C GLU A 345 -16.75 3.51 -17.78
N ASP A 346 -16.00 4.52 -17.32
CA ASP A 346 -16.38 5.42 -16.24
C ASP A 346 -17.30 6.56 -16.72
N CYS A 347 -18.03 7.20 -15.82
CA CYS A 347 -18.95 8.29 -16.13
C CYS A 347 -18.28 9.48 -16.85
N CYS A 348 -17.00 9.76 -16.57
CA CYS A 348 -16.26 10.85 -17.17
C CYS A 348 -16.00 10.69 -18.68
N THR A 349 -16.11 9.47 -19.23
CA THR A 349 -15.82 9.18 -20.64
C THR A 349 -17.04 9.27 -21.55
N ILE A 350 -18.24 9.28 -20.98
CA ILE A 350 -19.51 9.17 -21.73
C ILE A 350 -19.82 10.43 -22.57
N PHE A 351 -19.54 11.62 -22.01
CA PHE A 351 -19.86 12.91 -22.64
C PHE A 351 -18.58 13.72 -22.94
N VAL A 352 -17.57 13.07 -23.47
CA VAL A 352 -16.32 13.77 -23.81
C VAL A 352 -16.52 14.60 -25.09
N ALA A 353 -16.19 15.87 -25.02
CA ALA A 353 -16.17 16.75 -26.21
C ALA A 353 -15.10 16.28 -27.21
N LYS A 354 -15.38 16.49 -28.53
CA LYS A 354 -14.36 16.23 -29.57
C LYS A 354 -13.11 17.07 -29.38
N HIS A 355 -13.26 18.28 -28.82
CA HIS A 355 -12.17 19.22 -28.55
C HIS A 355 -12.33 19.78 -27.13
N PRO A 356 -11.94 19.03 -26.09
CA PRO A 356 -12.02 19.52 -24.72
C PRO A 356 -11.05 20.67 -24.49
N VAL A 357 -11.46 21.64 -23.67
CA VAL A 357 -10.59 22.75 -23.29
C VAL A 357 -9.38 22.25 -22.49
N THR A 358 -8.18 22.69 -22.91
CA THR A 358 -6.93 22.35 -22.21
C THR A 358 -6.38 23.51 -21.37
N LYS A 359 -6.89 24.72 -21.59
CA LYS A 359 -6.54 25.94 -20.86
C LYS A 359 -7.81 26.67 -20.43
N PRO A 360 -8.58 26.09 -19.48
CA PRO A 360 -9.83 26.71 -19.02
C PRO A 360 -9.55 28.06 -18.35
N SER A 361 -10.40 29.04 -18.60
CA SER A 361 -10.44 30.30 -17.88
C SER A 361 -11.42 30.19 -16.71
N LEU A 362 -10.98 30.47 -15.50
CA LEU A 362 -11.86 30.44 -14.32
C LEU A 362 -13.08 31.35 -14.48
N ASN A 363 -12.90 32.54 -15.08
CA ASN A 363 -14.03 33.45 -15.31
C ASN A 363 -15.10 32.84 -16.24
N VAL A 364 -14.68 32.09 -17.27
CA VAL A 364 -15.58 31.39 -18.17
C VAL A 364 -16.28 30.27 -17.43
N ILE A 365 -15.54 29.42 -16.75
CA ILE A 365 -16.09 28.33 -15.92
C ILE A 365 -17.12 28.84 -14.90
N HIS A 366 -16.84 29.93 -14.21
CA HIS A 366 -17.78 30.50 -13.23
C HIS A 366 -19.04 31.06 -13.93
N ASN A 367 -18.90 31.66 -15.13
CA ASN A 367 -20.07 32.12 -15.88
C ASN A 367 -20.94 30.95 -16.34
N ASP A 368 -20.33 29.84 -16.73
CA ASP A 368 -21.07 28.66 -17.14
C ASP A 368 -21.72 27.97 -15.95
N GLU A 369 -21.02 27.87 -14.81
CA GLU A 369 -21.63 27.35 -13.58
C GLU A 369 -22.84 28.16 -13.08
N ARG A 370 -22.90 29.49 -13.35
CA ARG A 370 -24.12 30.30 -13.04
C ARG A 370 -25.36 29.84 -13.77
N LYS A 371 -25.21 29.22 -14.96
CA LYS A 371 -26.34 28.65 -15.71
C LYS A 371 -26.99 27.48 -15.00
N LEU A 372 -26.23 26.84 -14.09
CA LEU A 372 -26.68 25.69 -13.33
C LEU A 372 -27.43 26.06 -12.06
N SER A 373 -27.42 27.34 -11.64
CA SER A 373 -27.91 27.83 -10.33
C SER A 373 -29.37 27.48 -10.02
N GLU A 374 -30.20 27.18 -11.01
CA GLU A 374 -31.63 26.88 -10.80
C GLU A 374 -31.84 25.51 -10.11
N LYS A 375 -31.07 24.48 -10.49
CA LYS A 375 -31.33 23.08 -10.05
C LYS A 375 -30.14 22.38 -9.46
N ILE A 376 -28.92 22.84 -9.65
CA ILE A 376 -27.71 22.06 -9.31
C ILE A 376 -27.64 21.72 -7.82
N ASP A 377 -28.03 22.65 -6.93
CA ASP A 377 -27.97 22.42 -5.50
C ASP A 377 -28.97 21.33 -5.06
N ALA A 378 -30.16 21.29 -5.67
CA ALA A 378 -31.15 20.25 -5.41
C ALA A 378 -30.68 18.88 -5.93
N LEU A 379 -30.06 18.82 -7.13
CA LEU A 379 -29.51 17.60 -7.70
C LEU A 379 -28.33 17.08 -6.88
N MET A 380 -27.47 17.96 -6.39
CA MET A 380 -26.38 17.57 -5.48
C MET A 380 -26.93 17.03 -4.17
N GLN A 381 -27.96 17.66 -3.59
CA GLN A 381 -28.57 17.17 -2.35
C GLN A 381 -29.21 15.79 -2.57
N GLU A 382 -29.90 15.57 -3.66
CA GLU A 382 -30.46 14.26 -4.03
C GLU A 382 -29.35 13.19 -4.15
N ALA A 383 -28.24 13.51 -4.80
CA ALA A 383 -27.10 12.61 -4.92
C ALA A 383 -26.46 12.27 -3.56
N ILE A 384 -26.47 13.22 -2.61
CA ILE A 384 -26.03 13.01 -1.23
C ILE A 384 -27.01 12.10 -0.48
N ASP A 385 -28.31 12.40 -0.54
CA ASP A 385 -29.35 11.69 0.18
C ASP A 385 -29.53 10.23 -0.30
N THR A 386 -29.18 9.95 -1.55
CA THR A 386 -29.33 8.62 -2.19
C THR A 386 -28.02 7.85 -2.32
N VAL A 387 -26.93 8.30 -1.70
CA VAL A 387 -25.64 7.62 -1.76
C VAL A 387 -25.74 6.20 -1.22
N GLU A 388 -25.21 5.24 -1.97
CA GLU A 388 -25.04 3.87 -1.52
C GLU A 388 -23.65 3.70 -0.93
N VAL A 389 -23.58 3.19 0.31
CA VAL A 389 -22.28 2.92 0.96
C VAL A 389 -22.05 1.42 1.01
N ILE A 390 -21.00 0.97 0.33
CA ILE A 390 -20.57 -0.43 0.32
C ILE A 390 -19.37 -0.59 1.24
N HIS A 391 -19.51 -1.41 2.26
CA HIS A 391 -18.39 -1.76 3.12
C HIS A 391 -17.55 -2.85 2.47
N ILE A 392 -16.27 -2.54 2.18
CA ILE A 392 -15.32 -3.43 1.52
C ILE A 392 -14.34 -3.95 2.56
N GLU A 393 -14.24 -5.26 2.67
CA GLU A 393 -13.21 -5.96 3.45
C GLU A 393 -12.40 -6.87 2.52
N ALA A 394 -11.08 -6.97 2.76
CA ALA A 394 -10.18 -7.87 2.03
C ALA A 394 -10.39 -9.33 2.39
#